data_520cbc6f66e2397a5fed776de397916f
#
_entry.id   520cbc6f66e2397a5fed776de397916f
#
_cell.length_a   1.000
_cell.length_b   1.000
_cell.length_c   1.000
_cell.angle_alpha   90.00
_cell.angle_beta   90.00
_cell.angle_gamma   90.00
#
_symmetry.space_group_name_H-M   'P 1'
#
loop_
_entity.id
_entity.type
_entity.pdbx_description
1 polymer ?
#
loop_
_entity_poly.entity_id
_entity_poly.type
_entity_poly.pdbx_seq_one_letter_code
_entity_poly.pdbx_strand_id
1 'polypeptide(L)'
;MNKIVKNAFILTAITVIAGLLLGVVYGVTKEPIANAKANSKQEAFQSVLSDADSFETVDDLDTDAASELLKSNGYSSDAIEEVALGKDKSGETIGYVINVVSHEGYGGDIEISVGIQADGTVKGIEMLSISETAGLGMKADTDDFKNQFRDKKVEKFQYTKTGAASEDEIDAIS
;
A
#
# COMPACT_ATOMS: atom_id res chain seq x y z
N MET A 1 29.72 -23.61 41.81
CA MET A 1 29.31 -22.51 40.91
C MET A 1 28.12 -21.81 41.55
N ASN A 2 28.23 -20.51 41.82
CA ASN A 2 27.13 -19.73 42.43
C ASN A 2 25.84 -19.88 41.62
N LYS A 3 24.69 -20.10 42.28
CA LYS A 3 23.40 -20.24 41.61
C LYS A 3 23.12 -19.07 40.62
N ILE A 4 23.57 -17.87 40.98
CA ILE A 4 23.47 -16.66 40.15
C ILE A 4 24.25 -16.82 38.83
N VAL A 5 25.50 -17.28 38.89
CA VAL A 5 26.33 -17.48 37.70
C VAL A 5 25.76 -18.57 36.79
N LYS A 6 25.24 -19.66 37.37
CA LYS A 6 24.56 -20.71 36.60
C LYS A 6 23.33 -20.18 35.88
N ASN A 7 22.48 -19.42 36.56
CA ASN A 7 21.28 -18.87 35.98
C ASN A 7 21.59 -17.82 34.88
N ALA A 8 22.59 -16.96 35.11
CA ALA A 8 23.07 -16.02 34.12
C ALA A 8 23.56 -16.74 32.85
N PHE A 9 24.33 -17.82 32.99
CA PHE A 9 24.83 -18.61 31.87
C PHE A 9 23.69 -19.27 31.06
N ILE A 10 22.68 -19.81 31.75
CA ILE A 10 21.51 -20.41 31.12
C ILE A 10 20.74 -19.36 30.35
N LEU A 11 20.47 -18.17 30.94
CA LEU A 11 19.77 -17.09 30.28
C LEU A 11 20.49 -16.61 29.01
N THR A 12 21.84 -16.43 29.14
CA THR A 12 22.67 -16.06 27.99
C THR A 12 22.62 -17.12 26.88
N ALA A 13 22.69 -18.39 27.23
CA ALA A 13 22.60 -19.47 26.25
C ALA A 13 21.25 -19.47 25.52
N ILE A 14 20.14 -19.29 26.23
CA ILE A 14 18.81 -19.22 25.64
C ILE A 14 18.68 -18.02 24.69
N THR A 15 19.16 -16.84 25.10
CA THR A 15 19.08 -15.64 24.25
C THR A 15 19.93 -15.76 22.99
N VAL A 16 21.14 -16.34 23.10
CA VAL A 16 22.00 -16.58 21.94
C VAL A 16 21.37 -17.58 20.98
N ILE A 17 20.84 -18.69 21.49
CA ILE A 17 20.17 -19.69 20.65
C ILE A 17 18.92 -19.07 19.96
N ALA A 18 18.10 -18.33 20.71
CA ALA A 18 16.93 -17.65 20.14
C ALA A 18 17.33 -16.63 19.06
N GLY A 19 18.36 -15.83 19.29
CA GLY A 19 18.90 -14.88 18.31
C GLY A 19 19.42 -15.57 17.04
N LEU A 20 20.13 -16.68 17.18
CA LEU A 20 20.59 -17.46 16.04
C LEU A 20 19.44 -18.05 15.22
N LEU A 21 18.43 -18.62 15.89
CA LEU A 21 17.24 -19.16 15.22
C LEU A 21 16.48 -18.08 14.47
N LEU A 22 16.26 -16.91 15.08
CA LEU A 22 15.63 -15.77 14.41
C LEU A 22 16.43 -15.28 13.20
N GLY A 23 17.76 -15.22 13.31
CA GLY A 23 18.65 -14.86 12.20
C GLY A 23 18.55 -15.82 11.03
N VAL A 24 18.51 -17.13 11.30
CA VAL A 24 18.34 -18.16 10.26
C VAL A 24 16.97 -18.04 9.59
N VAL A 25 15.90 -17.92 10.37
CA VAL A 25 14.54 -17.75 9.84
C VAL A 25 14.46 -16.49 8.97
N TYR A 26 14.97 -15.36 9.45
CA TYR A 26 15.04 -14.12 8.66
C TYR A 26 15.79 -14.31 7.34
N GLY A 27 16.96 -14.95 7.37
CA GLY A 27 17.78 -15.20 6.18
C GLY A 27 17.05 -16.05 5.11
N VAL A 28 16.28 -17.06 5.55
CA VAL A 28 15.53 -17.94 4.65
C VAL A 28 14.25 -17.27 4.13
N THR A 29 13.61 -16.41 4.93
CA THR A 29 12.30 -15.83 4.58
C THR A 29 12.40 -14.50 3.83
N LYS A 30 13.55 -13.80 3.90
CA LYS A 30 13.73 -12.47 3.29
C LYS A 30 13.44 -12.45 1.80
N GLU A 31 14.05 -13.38 1.02
CA GLU A 31 13.84 -13.43 -0.44
C GLU A 31 12.41 -13.84 -0.84
N PRO A 32 11.82 -14.91 -0.29
CA PRO A 32 10.43 -15.23 -0.56
C PRO A 32 9.45 -14.09 -0.25
N ILE A 33 9.66 -13.36 0.86
CA ILE A 33 8.82 -12.21 1.23
C ILE A 33 8.98 -11.07 0.22
N ALA A 34 10.23 -10.76 -0.18
CA ALA A 34 10.50 -9.72 -1.17
C ALA A 34 9.85 -10.05 -2.53
N ASN A 35 9.96 -11.31 -2.98
CA ASN A 35 9.34 -11.76 -4.22
C ASN A 35 7.81 -11.75 -4.14
N ALA A 36 7.23 -12.18 -3.02
CA ALA A 36 5.79 -12.12 -2.82
C ALA A 36 5.28 -10.67 -2.84
N LYS A 37 5.98 -9.74 -2.17
CA LYS A 37 5.63 -8.31 -2.19
C LYS A 37 5.73 -7.71 -3.60
N ALA A 38 6.77 -8.07 -4.38
CA ALA A 38 6.92 -7.62 -5.76
C ALA A 38 5.78 -8.14 -6.67
N ASN A 39 5.42 -9.41 -6.53
CA ASN A 39 4.33 -10.00 -7.31
C ASN A 39 2.97 -9.37 -6.95
N SER A 40 2.66 -9.23 -5.66
CA SER A 40 1.42 -8.59 -5.21
C SER A 40 1.32 -7.14 -5.70
N LYS A 41 2.45 -6.41 -5.71
CA LYS A 41 2.49 -5.06 -6.27
C LYS A 41 2.18 -5.04 -7.77
N GLN A 42 2.75 -5.97 -8.53
CA GLN A 42 2.49 -6.08 -9.97
C GLN A 42 1.04 -6.47 -10.27
N GLU A 43 0.47 -7.38 -9.50
CA GLU A 43 -0.95 -7.73 -9.57
C GLU A 43 -1.85 -6.54 -9.25
N ALA A 44 -1.50 -5.76 -8.23
CA ALA A 44 -2.23 -4.54 -7.88
C ALA A 44 -2.17 -3.49 -9.01
N PHE A 45 -1.00 -3.27 -9.61
CA PHE A 45 -0.86 -2.36 -10.76
C PHE A 45 -1.75 -2.77 -11.93
N GLN A 46 -1.75 -4.06 -12.26
CA GLN A 46 -2.59 -4.60 -13.31
C GLN A 46 -4.09 -4.52 -12.99
N SER A 47 -4.48 -4.62 -11.70
CA SER A 47 -5.87 -4.53 -11.28
C SER A 47 -6.41 -3.10 -11.39
N VAL A 48 -5.57 -2.09 -11.06
CA VAL A 48 -5.97 -0.66 -11.07
C VAL A 48 -5.77 0.03 -12.41
N LEU A 49 -4.98 -0.53 -13.33
CA LEU A 49 -4.77 0.00 -14.69
C LEU A 49 -4.66 -1.17 -15.70
N SER A 50 -5.74 -1.91 -15.84
CA SER A 50 -5.79 -3.16 -16.61
C SER A 50 -5.47 -3.00 -18.11
N ASP A 51 -5.63 -1.79 -18.65
CA ASP A 51 -5.35 -1.47 -20.05
C ASP A 51 -3.83 -1.35 -20.34
N ALA A 52 -2.99 -1.26 -19.31
CA ALA A 52 -1.55 -1.24 -19.46
C ALA A 52 -0.97 -2.64 -19.72
N ASP A 53 -0.04 -2.73 -20.66
CA ASP A 53 0.70 -3.96 -20.99
C ASP A 53 1.95 -4.12 -20.12
N SER A 54 2.53 -3.00 -19.67
CA SER A 54 3.70 -2.95 -18.80
C SER A 54 3.71 -1.72 -17.91
N PHE A 55 4.50 -1.81 -16.84
CA PHE A 55 4.68 -0.71 -15.87
C PHE A 55 6.17 -0.38 -15.73
N GLU A 56 6.48 0.91 -15.77
CA GLU A 56 7.84 1.43 -15.60
C GLU A 56 7.87 2.40 -14.42
N THR A 57 8.60 2.05 -13.37
CA THR A 57 8.75 2.92 -12.19
C THR A 57 9.49 4.19 -12.54
N VAL A 58 9.04 5.32 -11.99
CA VAL A 58 9.72 6.61 -12.12
C VAL A 58 10.80 6.70 -11.04
N ASP A 59 12.05 6.39 -11.41
CA ASP A 59 13.18 6.32 -10.46
C ASP A 59 13.58 7.69 -9.89
N ASP A 60 13.34 8.77 -10.64
CA ASP A 60 13.70 10.16 -10.25
C ASP A 60 12.52 10.91 -9.60
N LEU A 61 11.61 10.21 -8.96
CA LEU A 61 10.49 10.84 -8.24
C LEU A 61 11.01 11.64 -7.05
N ASP A 62 10.73 12.95 -7.05
CA ASP A 62 10.96 13.81 -5.89
C ASP A 62 9.87 13.57 -4.83
N THR A 63 10.09 12.58 -3.97
CA THR A 63 9.16 12.20 -2.90
C THR A 63 8.99 13.28 -1.84
N ASP A 64 10.00 14.14 -1.65
CA ASP A 64 9.93 15.26 -0.72
C ASP A 64 8.98 16.34 -1.25
N ALA A 65 9.12 16.72 -2.52
CA ALA A 65 8.20 17.66 -3.17
C ALA A 65 6.77 17.11 -3.23
N ALA A 66 6.60 15.82 -3.51
CA ALA A 66 5.29 15.16 -3.48
C ALA A 66 4.66 15.20 -2.07
N SER A 67 5.44 14.94 -1.04
CA SER A 67 5.00 15.01 0.36
C SER A 67 4.63 16.43 0.79
N GLU A 68 5.37 17.44 0.34
CA GLU A 68 5.04 18.86 0.59
C GLU A 68 3.73 19.25 -0.10
N LEU A 69 3.49 18.75 -1.32
CA LEU A 69 2.23 18.97 -2.02
C LEU A 69 1.05 18.36 -1.25
N LEU A 70 1.17 17.14 -0.76
CA LEU A 70 0.15 16.51 0.07
C LEU A 70 -0.13 17.32 1.33
N LYS A 71 0.92 17.72 2.07
CA LYS A 71 0.80 18.54 3.29
C LYS A 71 0.10 19.88 3.03
N SER A 72 0.44 20.57 1.93
CA SER A 72 -0.16 21.85 1.57
C SER A 72 -1.66 21.72 1.24
N ASN A 73 -2.11 20.53 0.84
CA ASN A 73 -3.50 20.21 0.57
C ASN A 73 -4.24 19.56 1.76
N GLY A 74 -3.62 19.49 2.93
CA GLY A 74 -4.22 18.98 4.16
C GLY A 74 -4.01 17.49 4.43
N TYR A 75 -3.18 16.80 3.65
CA TYR A 75 -2.86 15.38 3.77
C TYR A 75 -1.48 15.17 4.38
N SER A 76 -1.27 15.66 5.60
CA SER A 76 0.05 15.68 6.25
C SER A 76 0.52 14.31 6.75
N SER A 77 -0.40 13.36 6.88
CA SER A 77 -0.13 12.01 7.35
C SER A 77 0.02 11.01 6.21
N ASP A 78 -0.07 11.47 4.97
CA ASP A 78 0.02 10.63 3.78
C ASP A 78 1.34 10.91 3.03
N ALA A 79 1.88 9.88 2.38
CA ALA A 79 3.08 9.98 1.57
C ALA A 79 2.91 9.26 0.23
N ILE A 80 3.47 9.81 -0.83
CA ILE A 80 3.61 9.11 -2.11
C ILE A 80 4.95 8.38 -2.08
N GLU A 81 4.91 7.05 -2.13
CA GLU A 81 6.13 6.23 -2.11
C GLU A 81 6.68 5.97 -3.51
N GLU A 82 5.79 5.80 -4.48
CA GLU A 82 6.17 5.39 -5.82
C GLU A 82 5.16 5.87 -6.84
N VAL A 83 5.65 6.17 -8.04
CA VAL A 83 4.84 6.38 -9.24
C VAL A 83 5.35 5.47 -10.34
N ALA A 84 4.45 4.77 -11.02
CA ALA A 84 4.76 3.98 -12.19
C ALA A 84 3.96 4.46 -13.40
N LEU A 85 4.60 4.49 -14.57
CA LEU A 85 3.97 4.75 -15.86
C LEU A 85 3.36 3.46 -16.38
N GLY A 86 2.06 3.45 -16.63
CA GLY A 86 1.40 2.37 -17.36
C GLY A 86 1.53 2.59 -18.86
N LYS A 87 2.13 1.61 -19.56
CA LYS A 87 2.40 1.68 -20.99
C LYS A 87 1.58 0.65 -21.76
N ASP A 88 1.15 1.02 -22.95
CA ASP A 88 0.51 0.10 -23.89
C ASP A 88 1.56 -0.73 -24.66
N LYS A 89 1.09 -1.60 -25.58
CA LYS A 89 1.94 -2.45 -26.43
C LYS A 89 2.87 -1.67 -27.36
N SER A 90 2.57 -0.41 -27.63
CA SER A 90 3.40 0.49 -28.43
C SER A 90 4.49 1.20 -27.61
N GLY A 91 4.42 1.09 -26.28
CA GLY A 91 5.28 1.79 -25.34
C GLY A 91 4.79 3.21 -25.00
N GLU A 92 3.59 3.59 -25.46
CA GLU A 92 2.99 4.88 -25.12
C GLU A 92 2.42 4.85 -23.71
N THR A 93 2.60 5.94 -22.95
CA THR A 93 2.05 6.08 -21.60
C THR A 93 0.56 6.35 -21.67
N ILE A 94 -0.25 5.42 -21.14
CA ILE A 94 -1.71 5.52 -21.11
C ILE A 94 -2.26 5.96 -19.75
N GLY A 95 -1.42 5.94 -18.71
CA GLY A 95 -1.81 6.32 -17.36
C GLY A 95 -0.68 6.13 -16.37
N TYR A 96 -1.03 6.28 -15.11
CA TYR A 96 -0.10 6.23 -13.98
C TYR A 96 -0.68 5.33 -12.89
N VAL A 97 0.20 4.65 -12.16
CA VAL A 97 -0.13 4.02 -10.89
C VAL A 97 0.66 4.73 -9.80
N ILE A 98 -0.03 5.21 -8.78
CA ILE A 98 0.54 5.94 -7.66
C ILE A 98 0.37 5.09 -6.41
N ASN A 99 1.48 4.76 -5.73
CA ASN A 99 1.45 4.12 -4.43
C ASN A 99 1.50 5.17 -3.34
N VAL A 100 0.49 5.15 -2.50
CA VAL A 100 0.31 6.06 -1.38
C VAL A 100 0.31 5.28 -0.08
N VAL A 101 0.98 5.81 0.94
CA VAL A 101 0.90 5.32 2.31
C VAL A 101 0.18 6.33 3.16
N SER A 102 -0.83 5.89 3.88
CA SER A 102 -1.48 6.67 4.94
C SER A 102 -1.05 6.15 6.30
N HIS A 103 -0.53 7.05 7.14
CA HIS A 103 -0.13 6.76 8.52
C HIS A 103 -1.26 6.97 9.53
N GLU A 104 -2.50 7.16 9.07
CA GLU A 104 -3.67 7.36 9.92
C GLU A 104 -4.48 6.08 10.20
N GLY A 105 -4.01 4.93 9.73
CA GLY A 105 -4.64 3.65 10.03
C GLY A 105 -4.60 3.33 11.53
N TYR A 106 -5.68 2.78 12.08
CA TYR A 106 -5.76 2.38 13.49
C TYR A 106 -4.85 1.18 13.80
N GLY A 107 -4.73 0.25 12.85
CA GLY A 107 -3.91 -0.95 12.97
C GLY A 107 -2.47 -0.80 12.45
N GLY A 108 -2.11 0.38 11.95
CA GLY A 108 -0.80 0.68 11.33
C GLY A 108 -0.97 1.37 9.98
N ASP A 109 0.10 1.40 9.21
CA ASP A 109 0.10 2.03 7.89
C ASP A 109 -0.84 1.30 6.92
N ILE A 110 -1.50 2.06 6.06
CA ILE A 110 -2.32 1.56 4.96
C ILE A 110 -1.64 1.94 3.65
N GLU A 111 -1.21 0.94 2.87
CA GLU A 111 -0.59 1.14 1.55
C GLU A 111 -1.63 0.89 0.45
N ILE A 112 -1.80 1.83 -0.47
CA ILE A 112 -2.81 1.79 -1.53
C ILE A 112 -2.17 2.10 -2.88
N SER A 113 -2.45 1.29 -3.90
CA SER A 113 -2.18 1.63 -5.29
C SER A 113 -3.42 2.29 -5.91
N VAL A 114 -3.23 3.41 -6.58
CA VAL A 114 -4.27 4.15 -7.30
C VAL A 114 -3.92 4.21 -8.78
N GLY A 115 -4.75 3.65 -9.63
CA GLY A 115 -4.61 3.73 -11.09
C GLY A 115 -5.32 4.97 -11.65
N ILE A 116 -4.60 5.79 -12.40
CA ILE A 116 -5.13 7.02 -13.00
C ILE A 116 -4.79 7.02 -14.49
N GLN A 117 -5.79 7.11 -15.34
CA GLN A 117 -5.61 7.22 -16.79
C GLN A 117 -5.08 8.62 -17.15
N ALA A 118 -4.42 8.76 -18.31
CA ALA A 118 -3.82 10.02 -18.76
C ALA A 118 -4.82 11.21 -18.84
N ASP A 119 -6.11 10.93 -18.95
CA ASP A 119 -7.17 11.94 -18.96
C ASP A 119 -7.65 12.36 -17.56
N GLY A 120 -7.06 11.80 -16.49
CA GLY A 120 -7.39 12.05 -15.09
C GLY A 120 -8.50 11.14 -14.53
N THR A 121 -8.96 10.13 -15.27
CA THR A 121 -9.93 9.16 -14.78
C THR A 121 -9.26 8.20 -13.80
N VAL A 122 -9.79 8.08 -12.58
CA VAL A 122 -9.39 7.05 -11.61
C VAL A 122 -9.93 5.71 -12.06
N LYS A 123 -9.05 4.78 -12.44
CA LYS A 123 -9.42 3.45 -12.94
C LYS A 123 -9.75 2.46 -11.83
N GLY A 124 -9.26 2.72 -10.63
CA GLY A 124 -9.53 1.94 -9.44
C GLY A 124 -8.46 2.12 -8.38
N ILE A 125 -8.70 1.46 -7.26
CA ILE A 125 -7.73 1.35 -6.15
C ILE A 125 -7.52 -0.11 -5.79
N GLU A 126 -6.34 -0.43 -5.24
CA GLU A 126 -6.02 -1.75 -4.68
C GLU A 126 -5.21 -1.59 -3.39
N MET A 127 -5.52 -2.41 -2.37
CA MET A 127 -4.80 -2.40 -1.11
C MET A 127 -3.52 -3.22 -1.23
N LEU A 128 -2.36 -2.60 -1.04
CA LEU A 128 -1.07 -3.29 -0.98
C LEU A 128 -0.78 -3.83 0.41
N SER A 129 -1.17 -3.08 1.43
CA SER A 129 -1.02 -3.45 2.84
C SER A 129 -2.08 -2.78 3.68
N ILE A 130 -2.77 -3.56 4.51
CA ILE A 130 -3.74 -3.09 5.47
C ILE A 130 -3.77 -4.05 6.65
N SER A 131 -3.70 -3.52 7.88
CA SER A 131 -3.69 -4.30 9.12
C SER A 131 -4.81 -3.88 10.07
N GLU A 132 -5.94 -3.50 9.52
CA GLU A 132 -7.08 -3.02 10.27
C GLU A 132 -7.87 -4.14 10.94
N THR A 133 -8.80 -3.77 11.82
CA THR A 133 -9.65 -4.74 12.52
C THR A 133 -10.60 -5.45 11.55
N ALA A 134 -10.60 -6.79 11.61
CA ALA A 134 -11.49 -7.63 10.79
C ALA A 134 -12.96 -7.28 11.02
N GLY A 135 -13.72 -7.12 9.92
CA GLY A 135 -15.14 -6.74 9.95
C GLY A 135 -15.40 -5.24 10.20
N LEU A 136 -14.33 -4.45 10.46
CA LEU A 136 -14.36 -2.99 10.55
C LEU A 136 -13.47 -2.40 9.45
N GLY A 137 -12.30 -1.87 9.77
CA GLY A 137 -11.40 -1.24 8.80
C GLY A 137 -10.97 -2.16 7.65
N MET A 138 -10.85 -3.48 7.88
CA MET A 138 -10.60 -4.47 6.80
C MET A 138 -11.66 -4.51 5.71
N LYS A 139 -12.83 -3.88 5.90
CA LYS A 139 -13.81 -3.72 4.82
C LYS A 139 -13.28 -2.86 3.66
N ALA A 140 -12.26 -2.03 3.89
CA ALA A 140 -11.60 -1.27 2.82
C ALA A 140 -10.99 -2.17 1.75
N ASP A 141 -10.59 -3.38 2.09
CA ASP A 141 -10.03 -4.36 1.15
C ASP A 141 -11.08 -5.25 0.48
N THR A 142 -12.35 -4.90 0.57
CA THR A 142 -13.40 -5.61 -0.14
C THR A 142 -13.65 -5.03 -1.52
N ASP A 143 -14.06 -5.88 -2.47
CA ASP A 143 -14.42 -5.44 -3.83
C ASP A 143 -15.56 -4.41 -3.81
N ASP A 144 -16.53 -4.57 -2.91
CA ASP A 144 -17.64 -3.62 -2.75
C ASP A 144 -17.14 -2.20 -2.44
N PHE A 145 -16.12 -2.07 -1.58
CA PHE A 145 -15.53 -0.77 -1.27
C PHE A 145 -14.65 -0.25 -2.42
N LYS A 146 -13.73 -1.09 -2.91
CA LYS A 146 -12.78 -0.70 -3.97
C LYS A 146 -13.46 -0.32 -5.27
N ASN A 147 -14.54 -1.00 -5.64
CA ASN A 147 -15.28 -0.73 -6.87
C ASN A 147 -15.96 0.64 -6.90
N GLN A 148 -16.16 1.28 -5.76
CA GLN A 148 -16.73 2.64 -5.71
C GLN A 148 -15.81 3.68 -6.37
N PHE A 149 -14.51 3.41 -6.47
CA PHE A 149 -13.51 4.31 -7.08
C PHE A 149 -13.33 4.05 -8.57
N ARG A 150 -13.91 2.96 -9.10
CA ARG A 150 -13.63 2.52 -10.47
C ARG A 150 -14.26 3.41 -11.52
N ASP A 151 -13.45 3.79 -12.54
CA ASP A 151 -13.86 4.58 -13.72
C ASP A 151 -14.48 5.93 -13.33
N LYS A 152 -13.98 6.58 -12.28
CA LYS A 152 -14.45 7.86 -11.78
C LYS A 152 -13.56 9.00 -12.26
N LYS A 153 -14.18 10.04 -12.81
CA LYS A 153 -13.49 11.28 -13.22
C LYS A 153 -13.96 12.45 -12.36
N VAL A 154 -13.33 12.58 -11.20
CA VAL A 154 -13.68 13.56 -10.18
C VAL A 154 -12.42 14.30 -9.70
N GLU A 155 -12.55 15.55 -9.29
CA GLU A 155 -11.44 16.31 -8.72
C GLU A 155 -11.11 15.86 -7.29
N LYS A 156 -12.13 15.40 -6.54
CA LYS A 156 -12.00 14.96 -5.17
C LYS A 156 -13.12 14.02 -4.80
N PHE A 157 -12.78 12.91 -4.16
CA PHE A 157 -13.78 12.04 -3.53
C PHE A 157 -14.25 12.62 -2.19
N GLN A 158 -15.53 12.45 -1.90
CA GLN A 158 -16.15 12.79 -0.63
C GLN A 158 -16.74 11.53 -0.01
N TYR A 159 -16.58 11.36 1.30
CA TYR A 159 -17.19 10.22 1.95
C TYR A 159 -18.58 10.57 2.51
N THR A 160 -19.50 9.64 2.42
CA THR A 160 -20.83 9.71 3.03
C THR A 160 -21.08 8.49 3.92
N LYS A 161 -22.02 8.61 4.86
CA LYS A 161 -22.50 7.49 5.71
C LYS A 161 -23.96 7.15 5.45
N THR A 162 -24.55 7.78 4.47
CA THR A 162 -26.00 7.69 4.19
C THR A 162 -26.31 7.09 2.82
N GLY A 163 -25.30 6.53 2.16
CA GLY A 163 -25.36 6.02 0.79
C GLY A 163 -24.88 7.09 -0.20
N ALA A 164 -23.91 6.71 -1.06
CA ALA A 164 -23.38 7.56 -2.11
C ALA A 164 -24.50 7.89 -3.11
N ALA A 165 -24.72 9.19 -3.38
CA ALA A 165 -25.76 9.69 -4.26
C ALA A 165 -25.21 10.39 -5.52
N SER A 166 -23.91 10.73 -5.52
CA SER A 166 -23.23 11.38 -6.66
C SER A 166 -21.96 10.63 -7.05
N GLU A 167 -21.38 10.93 -8.21
CA GLU A 167 -20.20 10.24 -8.73
C GLU A 167 -18.93 10.47 -7.88
N ASP A 168 -18.87 11.58 -7.18
CA ASP A 168 -17.78 11.97 -6.29
C ASP A 168 -17.94 11.43 -4.85
N GLU A 169 -19.09 10.85 -4.51
CA GLU A 169 -19.34 10.29 -3.19
C GLU A 169 -18.94 8.82 -3.10
N ILE A 170 -18.40 8.46 -1.96
CA ILE A 170 -17.98 7.12 -1.56
C ILE A 170 -18.64 6.77 -0.24
N ASP A 171 -19.26 5.60 -0.17
CA ASP A 171 -19.80 5.08 1.08
C ASP A 171 -18.66 4.75 2.04
N ALA A 172 -18.65 5.45 3.18
CA ALA A 172 -17.65 5.23 4.21
C ALA A 172 -17.81 3.84 4.84
N ILE A 173 -16.69 3.29 5.27
CA ILE A 173 -16.66 2.09 6.10
C ILE A 173 -17.19 2.45 7.49
N SER A 174 -18.21 1.73 7.94
CA SER A 174 -18.83 1.94 9.25
C SER A 174 -18.79 0.68 10.12
#